data_a7f5fe25dcbf631761cdd09698341486
#
_entry.id   a7f5fe25dcbf631761cdd09698341486
#
_cell.length_a   1.000
_cell.length_b   1.000
_cell.length_c   1.000
_cell.angle_alpha   90.00
_cell.angle_beta   90.00
_cell.angle_gamma   90.00
#
_symmetry.space_group_name_H-M   'P 1'
#
loop_
_entity.id
_entity.type
_entity.pdbx_description
1 polymer ?
#
loop_
_entity_poly.entity_id
_entity_poly.type
_entity_poly.pdbx_seq_one_letter_code
_entity_poly.pdbx_strand_id
1 'polypeptide(L)'
;ILDPIEKPLPFTPFKDFTGKAINEINLYSTEMATALCALDNAKISANMSNRLSEAIVDSYKRTNGAPITFEQMLTNYQSKLQNPEKDDSISSILKQLVRNKLFDNEDKANLINECFIVKMDAFPKDGPIAKAIVYFLISKLNLIYEQLEKQAVSDDYVQIRHFTIIDEAHYMLDFDNRPLRNLIAVGRNKGLSIILATQNMASFQSKHFDFYANAQYPLIMKQQTITDSVIKDLFGVSGRELQEIRTDIAGLQKGELIIKDQMAFALDLGKKYKKIKVSHLI
;
A
#
# COMPACT_ATOMS: atom_id res chain seq x y z
N ILE A 1 3.48 19.06 5.56
CA ILE A 1 2.78 18.63 4.33
C ILE A 1 3.82 18.48 3.24
N LEU A 2 3.78 17.37 2.53
CA LEU A 2 4.59 17.11 1.34
C LEU A 2 3.70 17.24 0.10
N ASP A 3 4.03 18.16 -0.78
CA ASP A 3 3.34 18.35 -2.06
C ASP A 3 4.29 17.92 -3.20
N PRO A 4 4.07 16.74 -3.81
CA PRO A 4 4.97 16.23 -4.85
C PRO A 4 4.96 17.07 -6.14
N ILE A 5 4.01 17.98 -6.30
CA ILE A 5 3.99 18.94 -7.41
C ILE A 5 5.01 20.08 -7.18
N GLU A 6 5.14 20.52 -5.93
CA GLU A 6 6.02 21.64 -5.59
C GLU A 6 7.47 21.18 -5.39
N LYS A 7 7.66 20.01 -4.73
CA LYS A 7 8.98 19.44 -4.41
C LYS A 7 8.94 17.93 -4.44
N PRO A 8 10.01 17.26 -4.88
CA PRO A 8 10.15 15.82 -4.80
C PRO A 8 9.91 15.32 -3.36
N LEU A 9 9.31 14.13 -3.22
CA LEU A 9 9.24 13.45 -1.95
C LEU A 9 10.64 13.18 -1.42
N PRO A 10 10.92 13.40 -0.13
CA PRO A 10 12.27 13.47 0.42
C PRO A 10 12.90 12.10 0.66
N PHE A 11 12.76 11.19 -0.26
CA PHE A 11 13.37 9.86 -0.22
C PHE A 11 13.60 9.29 -1.61
N THR A 12 14.59 8.39 -1.71
CA THR A 12 14.77 7.57 -2.91
C THR A 12 13.83 6.36 -2.87
N PRO A 13 13.08 6.08 -3.97
CA PRO A 13 12.22 4.91 -4.05
C PRO A 13 13.00 3.59 -4.23
N PHE A 14 14.31 3.66 -4.46
CA PHE A 14 15.14 2.52 -4.80
C PHE A 14 15.97 2.03 -3.62
N LYS A 15 16.10 0.70 -3.51
CA LYS A 15 16.88 0.04 -2.47
C LYS A 15 18.39 0.13 -2.80
N ASP A 16 19.23 0.25 -1.77
CA ASP A 16 20.68 0.14 -1.88
C ASP A 16 21.10 -1.33 -1.80
N PHE A 17 21.82 -1.78 -2.82
CA PHE A 17 22.40 -3.11 -2.94
C PHE A 17 23.93 -3.11 -2.97
N THR A 18 24.56 -2.01 -2.54
CA THR A 18 26.02 -1.92 -2.48
C THR A 18 26.60 -3.08 -1.66
N GLY A 19 27.49 -3.87 -2.27
CA GLY A 19 28.08 -5.04 -1.63
C GLY A 19 27.16 -6.26 -1.47
N LYS A 20 25.95 -6.25 -2.06
CA LYS A 20 25.01 -7.37 -2.02
C LYS A 20 25.19 -8.32 -3.20
N ALA A 21 24.68 -9.55 -3.05
CA ALA A 21 24.71 -10.54 -4.11
C ALA A 21 23.81 -10.16 -5.29
N ILE A 22 24.23 -10.49 -6.51
CA ILE A 22 23.45 -10.23 -7.74
C ILE A 22 22.06 -10.86 -7.70
N ASN A 23 21.89 -11.98 -7.01
CA ASN A 23 20.59 -12.65 -6.88
C ASN A 23 19.56 -11.81 -6.09
N GLU A 24 20.01 -11.00 -5.12
CA GLU A 24 19.12 -10.08 -4.41
C GLU A 24 18.61 -8.98 -5.36
N ILE A 25 19.49 -8.44 -6.20
CA ILE A 25 19.12 -7.47 -7.24
C ILE A 25 18.14 -8.08 -8.24
N ASN A 26 18.39 -9.32 -8.70
CA ASN A 26 17.51 -9.99 -9.64
C ASN A 26 16.09 -10.19 -9.08
N LEU A 27 15.99 -10.64 -7.83
CA LEU A 27 14.69 -10.83 -7.17
C LEU A 27 13.94 -9.51 -7.03
N TYR A 28 14.60 -8.50 -6.48
CA TYR A 28 14.03 -7.15 -6.33
C TYR A 28 13.59 -6.55 -7.67
N SER A 29 14.41 -6.70 -8.72
CA SER A 29 14.12 -6.17 -10.06
C SER A 29 12.89 -6.83 -10.66
N THR A 30 12.71 -8.14 -10.46
CA THR A 30 11.51 -8.87 -10.91
C THR A 30 10.26 -8.39 -10.17
N GLU A 31 10.34 -8.19 -8.85
CA GLU A 31 9.23 -7.68 -8.04
C GLU A 31 8.86 -6.25 -8.44
N MET A 32 9.85 -5.39 -8.60
CA MET A 32 9.63 -4.00 -9.02
C MET A 32 9.06 -3.91 -10.43
N ALA A 33 9.56 -4.71 -11.37
CA ALA A 33 9.01 -4.76 -12.73
C ALA A 33 7.54 -5.19 -12.71
N THR A 34 7.20 -6.22 -11.93
CA THR A 34 5.81 -6.68 -11.78
C THR A 34 4.92 -5.57 -11.22
N ALA A 35 5.38 -4.86 -10.19
CA ALA A 35 4.64 -3.77 -9.59
C ALA A 35 4.44 -2.59 -10.55
N LEU A 36 5.49 -2.15 -11.24
CA LEU A 36 5.40 -1.07 -12.23
C LEU A 36 4.46 -1.43 -13.39
N CYS A 37 4.47 -2.70 -13.82
CA CYS A 37 3.53 -3.20 -14.83
C CYS A 37 2.07 -3.18 -14.35
N ALA A 38 1.82 -3.30 -13.05
CA ALA A 38 0.49 -3.30 -12.47
C ALA A 38 -0.06 -1.89 -12.20
N LEU A 39 0.76 -0.83 -12.32
CA LEU A 39 0.31 0.56 -12.08
C LEU A 39 -0.64 1.08 -13.16
N ASP A 40 -0.54 0.55 -14.36
CA ASP A 40 -1.41 0.90 -15.48
C ASP A 40 -2.34 -0.27 -15.82
N ASN A 41 -3.57 0.04 -16.20
CA ASN A 41 -4.55 -0.94 -16.69
C ASN A 41 -4.24 -1.42 -18.12
N ALA A 42 -3.14 -0.97 -18.73
CA ALA A 42 -2.69 -1.42 -20.04
C ALA A 42 -2.29 -2.90 -20.00
N LYS A 43 -2.59 -3.61 -21.08
CA LYS A 43 -2.15 -5.01 -21.25
C LYS A 43 -0.64 -5.06 -21.42
N ILE A 44 0.08 -5.34 -20.33
CA ILE A 44 1.52 -5.51 -20.35
C ILE A 44 1.84 -6.98 -20.55
N SER A 45 2.63 -7.29 -21.57
CA SER A 45 3.05 -8.67 -21.86
C SER A 45 4.16 -9.14 -20.91
N ALA A 46 4.29 -10.46 -20.75
CA ALA A 46 5.39 -11.06 -20.01
C ALA A 46 6.77 -10.62 -20.53
N ASN A 47 6.90 -10.45 -21.86
CA ASN A 47 8.14 -9.98 -22.46
C ASN A 47 8.48 -8.54 -22.07
N MET A 48 7.49 -7.66 -21.96
CA MET A 48 7.68 -6.27 -21.49
C MET A 48 8.12 -6.25 -20.01
N SER A 49 7.50 -7.07 -19.18
CA SER A 49 7.86 -7.21 -17.77
C SER A 49 9.29 -7.73 -17.59
N ASN A 50 9.65 -8.80 -18.33
CA ASN A 50 11.01 -9.35 -18.30
C ASN A 50 12.05 -8.32 -18.76
N ARG A 51 11.78 -7.61 -19.84
CA ARG A 51 12.64 -6.54 -20.35
C ARG A 51 12.84 -5.42 -19.33
N LEU A 52 11.77 -5.04 -18.61
CA LEU A 52 11.86 -4.06 -17.54
C LEU A 52 12.71 -4.59 -16.36
N SER A 53 12.52 -5.84 -15.95
CA SER A 53 13.34 -6.47 -14.92
C SER A 53 14.83 -6.48 -15.30
N GLU A 54 15.16 -6.85 -16.52
CA GLU A 54 16.54 -6.80 -17.03
C GLU A 54 17.11 -5.36 -17.07
N ALA A 55 16.29 -4.37 -17.44
CA ALA A 55 16.71 -2.97 -17.46
C ALA A 55 17.02 -2.46 -16.05
N ILE A 56 16.26 -2.87 -15.05
CA ILE A 56 16.51 -2.56 -13.64
C ILE A 56 17.82 -3.20 -13.17
N VAL A 57 18.04 -4.50 -13.47
CA VAL A 57 19.30 -5.21 -13.16
C VAL A 57 20.50 -4.51 -13.77
N ASP A 58 20.40 -4.12 -15.05
CA ASP A 58 21.51 -3.45 -15.75
C ASP A 58 21.75 -2.04 -15.17
N SER A 59 20.71 -1.36 -14.69
CA SER A 59 20.87 -0.08 -14.00
C SER A 59 21.67 -0.26 -12.71
N TYR A 60 21.34 -1.26 -11.90
CA TYR A 60 22.08 -1.58 -10.68
C TYR A 60 23.52 -2.04 -10.93
N LYS A 61 23.76 -2.80 -11.99
CA LYS A 61 25.14 -3.17 -12.38
C LYS A 61 25.99 -1.95 -12.69
N ARG A 62 25.43 -0.96 -13.40
CA ARG A 62 26.14 0.29 -13.75
C ARG A 62 26.43 1.18 -12.54
N THR A 63 25.62 1.10 -11.49
CA THR A 63 25.83 1.86 -10.23
C THR A 63 26.58 1.06 -9.15
N ASN A 64 27.08 -0.15 -9.48
CA ASN A 64 27.70 -1.07 -8.51
C ASN A 64 26.79 -1.35 -7.29
N GLY A 65 25.49 -1.46 -7.53
CA GLY A 65 24.48 -1.74 -6.50
C GLY A 65 23.92 -0.50 -5.79
N ALA A 66 24.49 0.70 -6.00
CA ALA A 66 23.92 1.93 -5.42
C ALA A 66 22.51 2.21 -5.97
N PRO A 67 21.67 2.96 -5.25
CA PRO A 67 20.33 3.32 -5.71
C PRO A 67 20.35 3.90 -7.12
N ILE A 68 19.41 3.42 -7.94
CA ILE A 68 19.26 3.84 -9.33
C ILE A 68 18.30 5.04 -9.44
N THR A 69 18.14 5.58 -10.64
CA THR A 69 17.12 6.59 -10.94
C THR A 69 16.15 6.09 -12.02
N PHE A 70 14.99 6.75 -12.13
CA PHE A 70 14.04 6.44 -13.21
C PHE A 70 14.62 6.75 -14.60
N GLU A 71 15.50 7.74 -14.71
CA GLU A 71 16.22 8.06 -15.95
C GLU A 71 17.12 6.92 -16.40
N GLN A 72 17.88 6.35 -15.46
CA GLN A 72 18.75 5.19 -15.74
C GLN A 72 17.93 3.98 -16.16
N MET A 73 16.82 3.74 -15.44
CA MET A 73 15.88 2.65 -15.77
C MET A 73 15.27 2.84 -17.17
N LEU A 74 14.79 4.03 -17.49
CA LEU A 74 14.23 4.37 -18.80
C LEU A 74 15.25 4.16 -19.91
N THR A 75 16.45 4.70 -19.75
CA THR A 75 17.55 4.58 -20.74
C THR A 75 17.87 3.11 -21.01
N ASN A 76 18.02 2.31 -19.95
CA ASN A 76 18.32 0.88 -20.10
C ASN A 76 17.14 0.11 -20.67
N TYR A 77 15.89 0.48 -20.36
CA TYR A 77 14.71 -0.14 -20.93
C TYR A 77 14.61 0.15 -22.44
N GLN A 78 14.77 1.40 -22.84
CA GLN A 78 14.71 1.82 -24.25
C GLN A 78 15.80 1.14 -25.09
N SER A 79 17.01 0.95 -24.56
CA SER A 79 18.08 0.24 -25.27
C SER A 79 17.76 -1.23 -25.59
N LYS A 80 16.77 -1.81 -24.92
CA LYS A 80 16.32 -3.20 -25.16
C LYS A 80 15.09 -3.28 -26.09
N LEU A 81 14.54 -2.15 -26.51
CA LEU A 81 13.44 -2.13 -27.48
C LEU A 81 13.97 -2.38 -28.91
N GLN A 82 13.20 -3.09 -29.72
CA GLN A 82 13.51 -3.28 -31.14
C GLN A 82 13.51 -1.94 -31.90
N ASN A 83 12.65 -1.02 -31.49
CA ASN A 83 12.60 0.34 -31.98
C ASN A 83 12.60 1.30 -30.77
N PRO A 84 13.77 1.83 -30.36
CA PRO A 84 13.92 2.70 -29.21
C PRO A 84 13.13 4.02 -29.29
N GLU A 85 12.77 4.47 -30.49
CA GLU A 85 12.02 5.69 -30.72
C GLU A 85 10.51 5.51 -30.53
N LYS A 86 10.03 4.27 -30.58
CA LYS A 86 8.62 3.96 -30.41
C LYS A 86 8.32 3.60 -28.97
N ASP A 87 7.47 4.42 -28.33
CA ASP A 87 7.03 4.15 -26.98
C ASP A 87 6.09 2.94 -26.91
N ASP A 88 6.29 2.13 -25.88
CA ASP A 88 5.33 1.18 -25.39
C ASP A 88 4.73 1.65 -24.03
N SER A 89 3.83 0.87 -23.44
CA SER A 89 3.18 1.25 -22.18
C SER A 89 4.18 1.46 -21.04
N ILE A 90 5.25 0.66 -20.97
CA ILE A 90 6.27 0.77 -19.92
C ILE A 90 7.11 2.03 -20.12
N SER A 91 7.61 2.29 -21.34
CA SER A 91 8.37 3.51 -21.60
C SER A 91 7.52 4.77 -21.35
N SER A 92 6.22 4.71 -21.65
CA SER A 92 5.29 5.82 -21.35
C SER A 92 5.16 6.09 -19.85
N ILE A 93 5.03 5.05 -19.01
CA ILE A 93 4.99 5.17 -17.55
C ILE A 93 6.33 5.73 -17.03
N LEU A 94 7.45 5.14 -17.46
CA LEU A 94 8.78 5.59 -17.03
C LEU A 94 9.05 7.05 -17.43
N LYS A 95 8.68 7.47 -18.65
CA LYS A 95 8.78 8.87 -19.08
C LYS A 95 7.96 9.81 -18.21
N GLN A 96 6.77 9.39 -17.77
CA GLN A 96 5.97 10.20 -16.86
C GLN A 96 6.66 10.33 -15.48
N LEU A 97 7.22 9.25 -14.93
CA LEU A 97 7.95 9.26 -13.65
C LEU A 97 9.19 10.15 -13.73
N VAL A 98 9.96 10.05 -14.82
CA VAL A 98 11.13 10.89 -15.08
C VAL A 98 10.75 12.38 -15.19
N ARG A 99 9.71 12.68 -16.00
CA ARG A 99 9.29 14.08 -16.25
C ARG A 99 8.78 14.76 -14.99
N ASN A 100 8.03 14.06 -14.16
CA ASN A 100 7.39 14.65 -12.98
C ASN A 100 8.33 14.78 -11.77
N LYS A 101 9.49 14.11 -11.76
CA LYS A 101 10.51 14.20 -10.68
C LYS A 101 9.93 14.09 -9.26
N LEU A 102 9.06 13.10 -9.05
CA LEU A 102 8.26 12.98 -7.83
C LEU A 102 9.04 12.57 -6.59
N PHE A 103 10.23 12.01 -6.77
CA PHE A 103 11.06 11.46 -5.70
C PHE A 103 12.46 12.05 -5.73
N ASP A 104 13.05 12.19 -4.56
CA ASP A 104 14.46 12.54 -4.45
C ASP A 104 15.35 11.33 -4.81
N ASN A 105 16.61 11.59 -5.11
CA ASN A 105 17.60 10.54 -5.36
C ASN A 105 18.27 10.04 -4.07
N GLU A 106 18.00 10.70 -2.94
CA GLU A 106 18.56 10.41 -1.63
C GLU A 106 17.48 10.45 -0.55
N ASP A 107 17.72 9.75 0.57
CA ASP A 107 16.87 9.79 1.76
C ASP A 107 17.20 11.05 2.58
N LYS A 108 16.29 12.02 2.58
CA LYS A 108 16.45 13.31 3.29
C LYS A 108 15.53 13.45 4.49
N ALA A 109 14.61 12.51 4.71
CA ALA A 109 13.66 12.56 5.81
C ALA A 109 13.54 11.21 6.51
N ASN A 110 13.24 11.25 7.80
CA ASN A 110 12.94 10.06 8.58
C ASN A 110 11.44 9.79 8.56
N LEU A 111 11.01 8.90 7.64
CA LEU A 111 9.59 8.63 7.39
C LEU A 111 8.82 8.03 8.57
N ILE A 112 9.48 7.53 9.61
CA ILE A 112 8.82 6.93 10.77
C ILE A 112 8.88 7.79 12.05
N ASN A 113 9.79 8.76 12.12
CA ASN A 113 9.94 9.62 13.29
C ASN A 113 9.36 11.01 13.08
N GLU A 114 8.93 11.33 11.87
CA GLU A 114 8.33 12.60 11.51
C GLU A 114 6.88 12.39 11.05
N CYS A 115 6.02 13.37 11.28
CA CYS A 115 4.63 13.33 10.83
C CYS A 115 4.51 13.97 9.45
N PHE A 116 4.07 13.20 8.46
CA PHE A 116 3.87 13.67 7.09
C PHE A 116 2.41 13.55 6.65
N ILE A 117 1.98 14.49 5.85
CA ILE A 117 0.77 14.39 5.02
C ILE A 117 1.22 14.55 3.58
N VAL A 118 1.04 13.53 2.76
CA VAL A 118 1.32 13.60 1.32
C VAL A 118 0.08 14.06 0.59
N LYS A 119 0.19 15.19 -0.08
CA LYS A 119 -0.91 15.80 -0.83
C LYS A 119 -1.06 15.12 -2.18
N MET A 120 -2.24 14.56 -2.46
CA MET A 120 -2.51 13.74 -3.64
C MET A 120 -3.60 14.32 -4.55
N ASP A 121 -4.21 15.44 -4.20
CA ASP A 121 -5.36 16.05 -4.87
C ASP A 121 -5.10 16.49 -6.32
N ALA A 122 -3.84 16.80 -6.66
CA ALA A 122 -3.44 17.17 -8.02
C ALA A 122 -3.31 15.99 -9.00
N PHE A 123 -3.31 14.74 -8.50
CA PHE A 123 -3.13 13.56 -9.33
C PHE A 123 -4.48 12.85 -9.56
N PRO A 124 -4.77 12.41 -10.83
CA PRO A 124 -5.91 11.52 -11.05
C PRO A 124 -5.81 10.30 -10.15
N LYS A 125 -6.84 10.05 -9.32
CA LYS A 125 -6.80 9.05 -8.25
C LYS A 125 -6.55 7.61 -8.75
N ASP A 126 -7.06 7.27 -9.92
CA ASP A 126 -6.88 5.99 -10.61
C ASP A 126 -5.69 5.97 -11.58
N GLY A 127 -4.99 7.10 -11.72
CA GLY A 127 -3.87 7.25 -12.64
C GLY A 127 -2.60 6.52 -12.17
N PRO A 128 -1.72 6.13 -13.12
CA PRO A 128 -0.50 5.38 -12.80
C PRO A 128 0.46 6.17 -11.90
N ILE A 129 0.47 7.49 -11.99
CA ILE A 129 1.35 8.34 -11.17
C ILE A 129 0.89 8.35 -9.71
N ALA A 130 -0.40 8.50 -9.42
CA ALA A 130 -0.92 8.43 -8.06
C ALA A 130 -0.61 7.07 -7.43
N LYS A 131 -0.86 5.98 -8.17
CA LYS A 131 -0.53 4.62 -7.75
C LYS A 131 0.98 4.45 -7.50
N ALA A 132 1.84 5.02 -8.35
CA ALA A 132 3.29 4.97 -8.19
C ALA A 132 3.75 5.66 -6.90
N ILE A 133 3.23 6.86 -6.62
CA ILE A 133 3.58 7.60 -5.39
C ILE A 133 3.29 6.75 -4.15
N VAL A 134 2.07 6.22 -4.05
CA VAL A 134 1.67 5.43 -2.88
C VAL A 134 2.43 4.10 -2.83
N TYR A 135 2.61 3.43 -3.97
CA TYR A 135 3.39 2.19 -4.04
C TYR A 135 4.82 2.39 -3.52
N PHE A 136 5.53 3.41 -4.01
CA PHE A 136 6.92 3.64 -3.61
C PHE A 136 7.04 4.13 -2.18
N LEU A 137 6.08 4.93 -1.67
CA LEU A 137 6.04 5.30 -0.26
C LEU A 137 5.87 4.07 0.64
N ILE A 138 4.92 3.20 0.33
CA ILE A 138 4.69 1.95 1.06
C ILE A 138 5.89 1.01 0.93
N SER A 139 6.49 0.90 -0.25
CA SER A 139 7.70 0.12 -0.46
C SER A 139 8.86 0.63 0.40
N LYS A 140 9.04 1.95 0.50
CA LYS A 140 10.05 2.56 1.35
C LYS A 140 9.80 2.27 2.83
N LEU A 141 8.57 2.43 3.30
CA LEU A 141 8.21 2.05 4.67
C LEU A 141 8.49 0.58 4.94
N ASN A 142 8.13 -0.31 4.01
CA ASN A 142 8.42 -1.74 4.14
C ASN A 142 9.93 -2.00 4.30
N LEU A 143 10.79 -1.37 3.48
CA LEU A 143 12.24 -1.49 3.59
C LEU A 143 12.77 -1.02 4.94
N ILE A 144 12.25 0.09 5.47
CA ILE A 144 12.62 0.59 6.80
C ILE A 144 12.19 -0.42 7.87
N TYR A 145 10.94 -0.88 7.82
CA TYR A 145 10.43 -1.83 8.82
C TYR A 145 11.09 -3.21 8.77
N GLU A 146 11.57 -3.66 7.60
CA GLU A 146 12.37 -4.89 7.50
C GLU A 146 13.63 -4.84 8.36
N GLN A 147 14.25 -3.67 8.47
CA GLN A 147 15.50 -3.45 9.22
C GLN A 147 15.28 -3.18 10.71
N LEU A 148 14.07 -2.79 11.13
CA LEU A 148 13.79 -2.49 12.53
C LEU A 148 13.67 -3.76 13.36
N GLU A 149 14.11 -3.66 14.62
CA GLU A 149 13.88 -4.69 15.63
C GLU A 149 12.41 -4.73 16.04
N LYS A 150 11.98 -5.90 16.51
CA LYS A 150 10.65 -6.07 17.10
C LYS A 150 10.53 -5.19 18.32
N GLN A 151 9.35 -4.63 18.57
CA GLN A 151 9.03 -3.94 19.80
C GLN A 151 8.92 -4.92 20.96
N ALA A 152 9.28 -4.47 22.15
CA ALA A 152 9.03 -5.22 23.37
C ALA A 152 7.51 -5.36 23.58
N VAL A 153 7.12 -6.52 24.09
CA VAL A 153 5.74 -6.79 24.51
C VAL A 153 5.66 -6.52 26.02
N SER A 154 4.75 -5.66 26.42
CA SER A 154 4.44 -5.39 27.81
C SER A 154 2.94 -5.59 28.01
N ASP A 155 2.54 -6.44 28.99
CA ASP A 155 1.14 -6.71 29.32
C ASP A 155 0.27 -7.07 28.09
N ASP A 156 0.79 -7.90 27.19
CA ASP A 156 0.18 -8.31 25.92
C ASP A 156 0.02 -7.18 24.88
N TYR A 157 0.63 -6.01 25.09
CA TYR A 157 0.60 -4.90 24.16
C TYR A 157 1.96 -4.67 23.49
N VAL A 158 1.91 -4.31 22.22
CA VAL A 158 3.07 -3.80 21.46
C VAL A 158 2.92 -2.30 21.32
N GLN A 159 3.92 -1.54 21.75
CA GLN A 159 3.90 -0.09 21.61
C GLN A 159 3.84 0.32 20.14
N ILE A 160 2.92 1.19 19.77
CA ILE A 160 2.85 1.73 18.42
C ILE A 160 3.96 2.76 18.23
N ARG A 161 4.77 2.54 17.22
CA ARG A 161 5.86 3.43 16.80
C ARG A 161 5.40 4.42 15.74
N HIS A 162 4.53 3.97 14.84
CA HIS A 162 4.13 4.73 13.67
C HIS A 162 2.71 4.34 13.21
N PHE A 163 1.94 5.33 12.77
CA PHE A 163 0.68 5.15 12.06
C PHE A 163 0.84 5.53 10.60
N THR A 164 0.42 4.64 9.70
CA THR A 164 0.25 4.94 8.28
C THR A 164 -1.23 4.94 7.95
N ILE A 165 -1.75 6.07 7.51
CA ILE A 165 -3.16 6.22 7.12
C ILE A 165 -3.22 6.38 5.61
N ILE A 166 -3.97 5.50 4.94
CA ILE A 166 -4.20 5.55 3.49
C ILE A 166 -5.70 5.80 3.29
N ASP A 167 -6.02 7.02 2.91
CA ASP A 167 -7.37 7.39 2.51
C ASP A 167 -7.65 6.92 1.07
N GLU A 168 -8.92 6.61 0.78
CA GLU A 168 -9.36 6.06 -0.50
C GLU A 168 -8.52 4.83 -0.95
N ALA A 169 -8.23 3.96 0.03
CA ALA A 169 -7.32 2.82 -0.14
C ALA A 169 -7.71 1.88 -1.29
N HIS A 170 -8.98 1.90 -1.76
CA HIS A 170 -9.44 1.07 -2.86
C HIS A 170 -8.63 1.26 -4.15
N TYR A 171 -8.08 2.45 -4.41
CA TYR A 171 -7.20 2.66 -5.56
C TYR A 171 -5.88 1.90 -5.48
N MET A 172 -5.49 1.48 -4.26
CA MET A 172 -4.24 0.74 -4.00
C MET A 172 -4.45 -0.76 -3.84
N LEU A 173 -5.70 -1.20 -3.73
CA LEU A 173 -6.05 -2.60 -3.52
C LEU A 173 -6.37 -3.32 -4.84
N ASP A 174 -6.51 -2.58 -5.94
CA ASP A 174 -6.83 -3.11 -7.27
C ASP A 174 -5.69 -3.90 -7.91
N PHE A 175 -4.45 -3.72 -7.43
CA PHE A 175 -3.28 -4.41 -7.94
C PHE A 175 -2.50 -5.11 -6.81
N ASP A 176 -1.61 -6.04 -7.18
CA ASP A 176 -0.79 -6.78 -6.22
C ASP A 176 0.28 -5.87 -5.58
N ASN A 177 -0.05 -5.27 -4.44
CA ASN A 177 0.86 -4.45 -3.65
C ASN A 177 1.54 -5.30 -2.57
N ARG A 178 2.57 -6.04 -2.95
CA ARG A 178 3.32 -6.92 -2.04
C ARG A 178 3.92 -6.17 -0.84
N PRO A 179 4.54 -4.97 -0.98
CA PRO A 179 5.01 -4.21 0.17
C PRO A 179 3.91 -3.92 1.21
N LEU A 180 2.70 -3.55 0.78
CA LEU A 180 1.57 -3.32 1.68
C LEU A 180 1.18 -4.59 2.42
N ARG A 181 1.09 -5.73 1.73
CA ARG A 181 0.80 -7.02 2.35
C ARG A 181 1.84 -7.40 3.40
N ASN A 182 3.12 -7.22 3.09
CA ASN A 182 4.22 -7.47 4.03
C ASN A 182 4.12 -6.57 5.25
N LEU A 183 3.87 -5.27 5.06
CA LEU A 183 3.70 -4.33 6.17
C LEU A 183 2.53 -4.73 7.09
N ILE A 184 1.40 -5.13 6.53
CA ILE A 184 0.24 -5.60 7.32
C ILE A 184 0.60 -6.88 8.09
N ALA A 185 1.29 -7.83 7.45
CA ALA A 185 1.61 -9.12 8.06
C ALA A 185 2.68 -9.03 9.15
N VAL A 186 3.73 -8.23 8.96
CA VAL A 186 4.90 -8.22 9.86
C VAL A 186 5.11 -6.90 10.61
N GLY A 187 4.52 -5.81 10.16
CA GLY A 187 4.71 -4.48 10.72
C GLY A 187 4.19 -4.36 12.15
N ARG A 188 3.13 -5.09 12.50
CA ARG A 188 2.52 -5.09 13.84
C ARG A 188 3.54 -5.37 14.94
N ASN A 189 4.35 -6.41 14.81
CA ASN A 189 5.36 -6.78 15.82
C ASN A 189 6.48 -5.76 15.95
N LYS A 190 6.56 -4.84 15.01
CA LYS A 190 7.55 -3.74 14.96
C LYS A 190 6.93 -2.38 15.30
N GLY A 191 5.67 -2.36 15.75
CA GLY A 191 4.97 -1.16 16.20
C GLY A 191 4.37 -0.33 15.08
N LEU A 192 4.12 -0.90 13.89
CA LEU A 192 3.38 -0.25 12.82
C LEU A 192 1.88 -0.50 12.96
N SER A 193 1.08 0.56 12.87
CA SER A 193 -0.36 0.49 12.68
C SER A 193 -0.73 1.05 11.31
N ILE A 194 -1.46 0.28 10.51
CA ILE A 194 -1.94 0.72 9.19
C ILE A 194 -3.45 0.89 9.27
N ILE A 195 -3.92 2.06 8.84
CA ILE A 195 -5.34 2.38 8.73
C ILE A 195 -5.65 2.54 7.24
N LEU A 196 -6.51 1.68 6.72
CA LEU A 196 -7.01 1.76 5.35
C LEU A 196 -8.45 2.27 5.39
N ALA A 197 -8.69 3.44 4.80
CA ALA A 197 -10.03 4.02 4.69
C ALA A 197 -10.55 3.87 3.25
N THR A 198 -11.81 3.48 3.11
CA THR A 198 -12.49 3.40 1.81
C THR A 198 -13.97 3.64 1.95
N GLN A 199 -14.58 4.17 0.90
CA GLN A 199 -16.04 4.32 0.82
C GLN A 199 -16.71 3.03 0.33
N ASN A 200 -15.97 2.10 -0.25
CA ASN A 200 -16.49 0.85 -0.81
C ASN A 200 -15.85 -0.36 -0.12
N MET A 201 -16.62 -1.03 0.72
CA MET A 201 -16.15 -2.24 1.43
C MET A 201 -15.79 -3.39 0.48
N ALA A 202 -16.45 -3.51 -0.68
CA ALA A 202 -16.13 -4.57 -1.64
C ALA A 202 -14.67 -4.47 -2.16
N SER A 203 -14.06 -3.29 -2.10
CA SER A 203 -12.67 -3.09 -2.50
C SER A 203 -11.65 -3.82 -1.64
N PHE A 204 -12.02 -4.22 -0.42
CA PHE A 204 -11.18 -5.06 0.44
C PHE A 204 -11.21 -6.55 0.06
N GLN A 205 -12.09 -6.96 -0.84
CA GLN A 205 -12.12 -8.32 -1.38
C GLN A 205 -11.10 -8.47 -2.51
N SER A 206 -9.82 -8.48 -2.15
CA SER A 206 -8.72 -8.66 -3.12
C SER A 206 -8.44 -10.14 -3.35
N LYS A 207 -8.14 -10.52 -4.61
CA LYS A 207 -7.66 -11.87 -4.97
C LYS A 207 -6.27 -12.18 -4.41
N HIS A 208 -5.53 -11.15 -4.04
CA HIS A 208 -4.12 -11.24 -3.67
C HIS A 208 -3.90 -11.26 -2.16
N PHE A 209 -4.87 -10.77 -1.37
CA PHE A 209 -4.73 -10.67 0.08
C PHE A 209 -6.09 -10.57 0.76
N ASP A 210 -6.27 -11.31 1.84
CA ASP A 210 -7.47 -11.25 2.68
C ASP A 210 -7.33 -10.11 3.70
N PHE A 211 -7.82 -8.93 3.31
CA PHE A 211 -7.81 -7.77 4.20
C PHE A 211 -8.75 -7.94 5.40
N TYR A 212 -9.85 -8.66 5.25
CA TYR A 212 -10.80 -8.87 6.35
C TYR A 212 -10.24 -9.78 7.44
N ALA A 213 -9.58 -10.87 7.07
CA ALA A 213 -8.92 -11.74 8.04
C ALA A 213 -7.80 -11.03 8.80
N ASN A 214 -7.17 -10.01 8.18
CA ASN A 214 -6.11 -9.25 8.80
C ASN A 214 -6.58 -7.93 9.46
N ALA A 215 -7.87 -7.56 9.31
CA ALA A 215 -8.44 -6.37 9.93
C ALA A 215 -8.69 -6.62 11.42
N GLN A 216 -7.82 -6.12 12.27
CA GLN A 216 -7.94 -6.28 13.72
C GLN A 216 -9.07 -5.43 14.30
N TYR A 217 -9.25 -4.22 13.80
CA TYR A 217 -10.23 -3.24 14.27
C TYR A 217 -11.05 -2.68 13.11
N PRO A 218 -12.06 -3.42 12.60
CA PRO A 218 -12.95 -2.89 11.58
C PRO A 218 -13.82 -1.78 12.16
N LEU A 219 -13.81 -0.61 11.52
CA LEU A 219 -14.62 0.55 11.84
C LEU A 219 -15.60 0.77 10.69
N ILE A 220 -16.88 0.42 10.89
CA ILE A 220 -17.89 0.46 9.83
C ILE A 220 -18.83 1.62 10.06
N MET A 221 -18.75 2.62 9.19
CA MET A 221 -19.73 3.71 9.11
C MET A 221 -20.93 3.29 8.27
N LYS A 222 -21.94 4.16 8.17
CA LYS A 222 -23.14 3.91 7.38
C LYS A 222 -22.79 3.45 5.96
N GLN A 223 -23.35 2.31 5.57
CA GLN A 223 -23.28 1.77 4.20
C GLN A 223 -24.70 1.60 3.66
N GLN A 224 -24.93 1.96 2.41
CA GLN A 224 -26.21 1.70 1.74
C GLN A 224 -26.33 0.24 1.31
N THR A 225 -25.21 -0.34 0.90
CA THR A 225 -25.13 -1.73 0.47
C THR A 225 -23.92 -2.40 1.12
N ILE A 226 -24.17 -3.49 1.81
CA ILE A 226 -23.13 -4.35 2.37
C ILE A 226 -23.49 -5.80 2.08
N THR A 227 -22.53 -6.57 1.59
CA THR A 227 -22.75 -7.98 1.27
C THR A 227 -22.66 -8.85 2.53
N ASP A 228 -23.45 -9.94 2.55
CA ASP A 228 -23.45 -10.88 3.67
C ASP A 228 -22.09 -11.52 3.90
N SER A 229 -21.31 -11.76 2.83
CA SER A 229 -19.97 -12.31 2.92
C SER A 229 -19.08 -11.40 3.77
N VAL A 230 -19.08 -10.09 3.53
CA VAL A 230 -18.28 -9.12 4.28
C VAL A 230 -18.63 -9.12 5.77
N ILE A 231 -19.93 -9.15 6.09
CA ILE A 231 -20.37 -9.21 7.51
C ILE A 231 -19.90 -10.51 8.16
N LYS A 232 -20.02 -11.64 7.46
CA LYS A 232 -19.55 -12.94 7.95
C LYS A 232 -18.04 -12.94 8.20
N ASP A 233 -17.27 -12.46 7.24
CA ASP A 233 -15.81 -12.46 7.32
C ASP A 233 -15.30 -11.57 8.46
N LEU A 234 -15.93 -10.41 8.68
CA LEU A 234 -15.52 -9.48 9.73
C LEU A 234 -15.97 -9.89 11.12
N PHE A 235 -17.22 -10.37 11.28
CA PHE A 235 -17.83 -10.60 12.60
C PHE A 235 -18.01 -12.07 12.94
N GLY A 236 -17.79 -12.99 12.01
CA GLY A 236 -17.98 -14.43 12.24
C GLY A 236 -19.42 -14.83 12.57
N VAL A 237 -20.41 -14.14 12.02
CA VAL A 237 -21.84 -14.28 12.32
C VAL A 237 -22.63 -14.87 11.16
N SER A 238 -23.80 -15.42 11.45
CA SER A 238 -24.71 -15.97 10.43
C SER A 238 -26.19 -15.80 10.84
N GLY A 239 -27.10 -16.12 9.94
CA GLY A 239 -28.53 -16.16 10.21
C GLY A 239 -29.10 -14.84 10.73
N ARG A 240 -29.78 -14.87 11.88
CA ARG A 240 -30.46 -13.70 12.46
C ARG A 240 -29.49 -12.59 12.85
N GLU A 241 -28.36 -12.92 13.47
CA GLU A 241 -27.36 -11.95 13.92
C GLU A 241 -26.77 -11.16 12.74
N LEU A 242 -26.55 -11.82 11.61
CA LEU A 242 -26.12 -11.17 10.38
C LEU A 242 -27.13 -10.11 9.89
N GLN A 243 -28.44 -10.43 9.93
CA GLN A 243 -29.48 -9.49 9.53
C GLN A 243 -29.57 -8.29 10.50
N GLU A 244 -29.39 -8.53 11.79
CA GLU A 244 -29.35 -7.45 12.81
C GLU A 244 -28.18 -6.50 12.53
N ILE A 245 -26.97 -7.01 12.31
CA ILE A 245 -25.81 -6.15 11.96
C ILE A 245 -26.06 -5.36 10.69
N ARG A 246 -26.58 -6.00 9.64
CA ARG A 246 -26.93 -5.32 8.39
C ARG A 246 -27.90 -4.16 8.61
N THR A 247 -28.95 -4.39 9.41
CA THR A 247 -29.95 -3.39 9.74
C THR A 247 -29.32 -2.25 10.54
N ASP A 248 -28.49 -2.57 11.52
CA ASP A 248 -27.80 -1.60 12.34
C ASP A 248 -26.83 -0.71 11.51
N ILE A 249 -26.09 -1.30 10.56
CA ILE A 249 -25.20 -0.55 9.65
C ILE A 249 -26.01 0.41 8.76
N ALA A 250 -27.11 -0.06 8.18
CA ALA A 250 -27.97 0.76 7.31
C ALA A 250 -28.64 1.92 8.10
N GLY A 251 -28.94 1.66 9.39
CA GLY A 251 -29.57 2.63 10.29
C GLY A 251 -28.63 3.64 10.94
N LEU A 252 -27.30 3.53 10.74
CA LEU A 252 -26.33 4.46 11.36
C LEU A 252 -26.57 5.91 10.95
N GLN A 253 -26.42 6.81 11.91
CA GLN A 253 -26.48 8.25 11.70
C GLN A 253 -25.07 8.84 11.52
N LYS A 254 -24.98 10.11 11.10
CA LYS A 254 -23.71 10.83 11.02
C LYS A 254 -22.99 10.80 12.38
N GLY A 255 -21.72 10.39 12.35
CA GLY A 255 -20.89 10.26 13.57
C GLY A 255 -21.13 8.95 14.34
N GLU A 256 -21.96 8.03 13.84
CA GLU A 256 -22.11 6.69 14.40
C GLU A 256 -21.31 5.67 13.58
N LEU A 257 -20.79 4.66 14.26
CA LEU A 257 -20.10 3.54 13.62
C LEU A 257 -20.32 2.25 14.41
N ILE A 258 -20.09 1.13 13.73
CA ILE A 258 -20.02 -0.20 14.33
C ILE A 258 -18.57 -0.63 14.43
N ILE A 259 -18.20 -1.16 15.58
CA ILE A 259 -16.91 -1.80 15.85
C ILE A 259 -17.10 -3.26 16.23
N LYS A 260 -16.10 -4.10 15.95
CA LYS A 260 -16.04 -5.48 16.43
C LYS A 260 -15.78 -5.49 17.94
N ASP A 261 -16.59 -6.22 18.70
CA ASP A 261 -16.28 -6.53 20.09
C ASP A 261 -15.30 -7.71 20.12
N GLN A 262 -14.02 -7.40 20.30
CA GLN A 262 -12.94 -8.40 20.27
C GLN A 262 -13.11 -9.46 21.36
N MET A 263 -13.55 -9.06 22.55
CA MET A 263 -13.75 -9.98 23.68
C MET A 263 -14.92 -10.92 23.42
N ALA A 264 -16.06 -10.39 23.01
CA ALA A 264 -17.22 -11.20 22.67
C ALA A 264 -16.94 -12.14 21.49
N PHE A 265 -16.16 -11.68 20.51
CA PHE A 265 -15.74 -12.51 19.37
C PHE A 265 -14.81 -13.65 19.80
N ALA A 266 -13.79 -13.37 20.61
CA ALA A 266 -12.81 -14.36 21.06
C ALA A 266 -13.41 -15.44 21.96
N LEU A 267 -14.38 -15.07 22.80
CA LEU A 267 -15.04 -15.97 23.74
C LEU A 267 -16.33 -16.61 23.19
N ASP A 268 -16.72 -16.24 21.96
CA ASP A 268 -18.01 -16.65 21.33
C ASP A 268 -19.23 -16.37 22.22
N LEU A 269 -19.21 -15.21 22.89
CA LEU A 269 -20.23 -14.80 23.87
C LEU A 269 -20.93 -13.52 23.45
N GLY A 270 -22.27 -13.50 23.55
CA GLY A 270 -23.09 -12.31 23.38
C GLY A 270 -22.99 -11.67 21.98
N LYS A 271 -23.24 -10.37 21.92
CA LYS A 271 -23.26 -9.59 20.67
C LYS A 271 -21.83 -9.24 20.25
N LYS A 272 -21.40 -9.70 19.08
CA LYS A 272 -20.01 -9.61 18.58
C LYS A 272 -19.62 -8.21 18.06
N TYR A 273 -20.47 -7.24 18.22
CA TYR A 273 -20.25 -5.85 17.78
C TYR A 273 -20.88 -4.85 18.73
N LYS A 274 -20.37 -3.62 18.68
CA LYS A 274 -20.91 -2.48 19.41
C LYS A 274 -21.17 -1.33 18.44
N LYS A 275 -22.31 -0.64 18.63
CA LYS A 275 -22.59 0.63 18.00
C LYS A 275 -22.06 1.75 18.92
N ILE A 276 -21.23 2.61 18.38
CA ILE A 276 -20.68 3.75 19.13
C ILE A 276 -20.96 5.05 18.38
N LYS A 277 -21.06 6.13 19.15
CA LYS A 277 -21.15 7.50 18.61
C LYS A 277 -19.84 8.20 18.87
N VAL A 278 -19.23 8.73 17.80
CA VAL A 278 -18.01 9.53 17.91
C VAL A 278 -18.41 10.91 18.41
N SER A 279 -17.87 11.33 19.57
CA SER A 279 -17.98 12.71 20.02
C SER A 279 -17.08 13.58 19.12
N HIS A 280 -17.59 14.76 18.72
CA HIS A 280 -16.75 15.73 18.06
C HIS A 280 -15.65 16.16 19.05
N LEU A 281 -14.40 15.87 18.71
CA LEU A 281 -13.28 16.59 19.30
C LEU A 281 -13.31 17.99 18.67
N ILE A 282 -13.69 18.96 19.49
CA ILE A 282 -13.62 20.39 19.14
C ILE A 282 -12.17 20.82 19.25
#